data_81eee40152b151a650893209de8bce9c
#
_entry.id   81eee40152b151a650893209de8bce9c
#
_cell.length_a   1.000
_cell.length_b   1.000
_cell.length_c   1.000
_cell.angle_alpha   90.00
_cell.angle_beta   90.00
_cell.angle_gamma   90.00
#
_symmetry.space_group_name_H-M   'P 1'
#
loop_
_entity.id
_entity.type
_entity.pdbx_description
1 polymer ?
#
loop_
_entity_poly.entity_id
_entity_poly.type
_entity_poly.pdbx_seq_one_letter_code
_entity_poly.pdbx_strand_id
1 'polypeptide(L)'
;ATLLAGEPIDVLKLIFAHRAREFYGQVQVLKEPEAFRRFRQSVHDLWLVPKCGSTDCHGGPDAGRFQLIRSTRLNDRIRTSNLLILDALTLEGQPMIDWTDPMQSTLIQYALPAKQASRPHPSVVGWRPALKSPKSPTTMATTRWIESMMRSPRPTYPVEPPIKAPTETPETPRLPR
;
A
#
# COMPACT_ATOMS: atom_id res chain seq x y z
N ALA A 1 29.93 -7.10 -20.07
CA ALA A 1 29.57 -8.53 -20.11
C ALA A 1 29.15 -9.10 -18.75
N THR A 2 29.54 -8.49 -17.63
CA THR A 2 29.28 -9.02 -16.26
C THR A 2 27.87 -8.73 -15.75
N LEU A 3 27.17 -7.73 -16.29
CA LEU A 3 25.80 -7.34 -15.86
C LEU A 3 24.72 -8.36 -16.23
N LEU A 4 24.91 -9.11 -17.30
CA LEU A 4 23.95 -10.12 -17.74
C LEU A 4 24.03 -11.45 -16.95
N ALA A 5 25.03 -11.61 -16.09
CA ALA A 5 25.22 -12.77 -15.22
C ALA A 5 24.73 -12.53 -13.77
N GLY A 6 24.19 -11.33 -13.48
CA GLY A 6 23.66 -10.97 -12.17
C GLY A 6 22.27 -11.56 -11.90
N GLU A 7 21.89 -11.57 -10.62
CA GLU A 7 20.53 -11.95 -10.24
C GLU A 7 19.51 -10.97 -10.86
N PRO A 8 18.35 -11.43 -11.32
CA PRO A 8 17.33 -10.59 -11.95
C PRO A 8 16.96 -9.34 -11.13
N ILE A 9 16.99 -9.46 -9.82
CA ILE A 9 16.68 -8.33 -8.92
C ILE A 9 17.74 -7.23 -8.98
N ASP A 10 19.01 -7.56 -9.22
CA ASP A 10 20.10 -6.57 -9.30
C ASP A 10 20.03 -5.84 -10.64
N VAL A 11 19.67 -6.52 -11.70
CA VAL A 11 19.38 -5.89 -13.01
C VAL A 11 18.20 -4.92 -12.87
N LEU A 12 17.13 -5.33 -12.18
CA LEU A 12 15.97 -4.48 -11.94
C LEU A 12 16.34 -3.23 -11.13
N LYS A 13 17.15 -3.35 -10.07
CA LYS A 13 17.64 -2.21 -9.30
C LYS A 13 18.42 -1.22 -10.17
N LEU A 14 19.26 -1.71 -11.08
CA LEU A 14 20.00 -0.85 -12.01
C LEU A 14 19.07 -0.13 -12.98
N ILE A 15 18.10 -0.82 -13.58
CA ILE A 15 17.10 -0.22 -14.48
C ILE A 15 16.41 0.95 -13.77
N PHE A 16 15.97 0.77 -12.53
CA PHE A 16 15.31 1.83 -11.78
C PHE A 16 16.29 2.94 -11.31
N ALA A 17 17.48 2.58 -10.83
CA ALA A 17 18.48 3.54 -10.39
C ALA A 17 18.91 4.49 -11.51
N HIS A 18 19.03 3.97 -12.73
CA HIS A 18 19.39 4.74 -13.92
C HIS A 18 18.20 5.33 -14.68
N ARG A 19 16.97 5.14 -14.18
CA ARG A 19 15.73 5.60 -14.84
C ARG A 19 15.61 5.14 -16.29
N ALA A 20 16.07 3.94 -16.59
CA ALA A 20 16.07 3.37 -17.95
C ALA A 20 14.63 2.94 -18.32
N ARG A 21 13.77 3.94 -18.56
CA ARG A 21 12.31 3.78 -18.74
C ARG A 21 11.94 2.90 -19.94
N GLU A 22 12.78 2.89 -20.96
CA GLU A 22 12.64 2.04 -22.14
C GLU A 22 12.59 0.55 -21.82
N PHE A 23 13.14 0.15 -20.66
CA PHE A 23 13.11 -1.25 -20.20
C PHE A 23 11.95 -1.57 -19.28
N TYR A 24 11.19 -0.59 -18.76
CA TYR A 24 10.12 -0.85 -17.78
C TYR A 24 9.04 -1.78 -18.32
N GLY A 25 8.69 -1.65 -19.60
CA GLY A 25 7.72 -2.53 -20.25
C GLY A 25 8.19 -3.97 -20.47
N GLN A 26 9.49 -4.22 -20.32
CA GLN A 26 10.10 -5.54 -20.47
C GLN A 26 10.20 -6.30 -19.14
N VAL A 27 9.98 -5.60 -18.02
CA VAL A 27 10.02 -6.22 -16.67
C VAL A 27 8.80 -7.13 -16.50
N GLN A 28 9.05 -8.41 -16.24
CA GLN A 28 8.00 -9.39 -15.94
C GLN A 28 8.10 -9.88 -14.51
N VAL A 29 6.99 -9.80 -13.79
CA VAL A 29 6.88 -10.36 -12.44
C VAL A 29 6.43 -11.81 -12.55
N LEU A 30 7.37 -12.74 -12.38
CA LEU A 30 7.13 -14.17 -12.56
C LEU A 30 6.45 -14.84 -11.36
N LYS A 31 6.61 -14.26 -10.17
CA LYS A 31 6.00 -14.77 -8.93
C LYS A 31 5.50 -13.62 -8.09
N GLU A 32 4.38 -13.84 -7.40
CA GLU A 32 3.88 -12.90 -6.40
C GLU A 32 4.95 -12.64 -5.32
N PRO A 33 5.35 -11.37 -5.07
CA PRO A 33 6.29 -11.06 -4.00
C PRO A 33 5.77 -11.56 -2.65
N GLU A 34 6.65 -12.16 -1.84
CA GLU A 34 6.27 -12.76 -0.55
C GLU A 34 5.57 -11.74 0.38
N ALA A 35 6.07 -10.50 0.42
CA ALA A 35 5.45 -9.46 1.22
C ALA A 35 4.03 -9.12 0.73
N PHE A 36 3.78 -9.13 -0.58
CA PHE A 36 2.45 -8.89 -1.14
C PHE A 36 1.51 -10.08 -0.87
N ARG A 37 2.00 -11.30 -0.99
CA ARG A 37 1.27 -12.52 -0.62
C ARG A 37 0.85 -12.49 0.85
N ARG A 38 1.76 -12.13 1.77
CA ARG A 38 1.45 -11.98 3.20
C ARG A 38 0.43 -10.87 3.45
N PHE A 39 0.57 -9.72 2.78
CA PHE A 39 -0.42 -8.66 2.85
C PHE A 39 -1.81 -9.16 2.47
N ARG A 40 -1.93 -9.79 1.33
CA ARG A 40 -3.19 -10.36 0.84
C ARG A 40 -3.80 -11.33 1.85
N GLN A 41 -3.03 -12.33 2.29
CA GLN A 41 -3.54 -13.44 3.10
C GLN A 41 -3.75 -13.09 4.58
N SER A 42 -2.88 -12.27 5.16
CA SER A 42 -2.86 -12.02 6.60
C SER A 42 -3.45 -10.68 7.01
N VAL A 43 -3.64 -9.76 6.06
CA VAL A 43 -4.11 -8.40 6.34
C VAL A 43 -5.32 -8.05 5.49
N HIS A 44 -5.11 -7.86 4.19
CA HIS A 44 -6.11 -7.27 3.29
C HIS A 44 -7.40 -8.06 3.23
N ASP A 45 -7.33 -9.33 2.82
CA ASP A 45 -8.50 -10.17 2.62
C ASP A 45 -9.02 -10.76 3.94
N LEU A 46 -8.14 -10.91 4.94
CA LEU A 46 -8.51 -11.52 6.22
C LEU A 46 -9.31 -10.58 7.13
N TRP A 47 -8.89 -9.34 7.28
CA TRP A 47 -9.52 -8.44 8.22
C TRP A 47 -9.64 -6.98 7.77
N LEU A 48 -8.67 -6.42 7.02
CA LEU A 48 -8.68 -5.01 6.67
C LEU A 48 -9.95 -4.64 5.88
N VAL A 49 -10.16 -5.24 4.73
CA VAL A 49 -11.35 -4.95 3.92
C VAL A 49 -12.63 -5.48 4.57
N PRO A 50 -12.68 -6.72 5.10
CA PRO A 50 -13.90 -7.22 5.72
C PRO A 50 -14.35 -6.45 6.98
N LYS A 51 -13.43 -5.87 7.75
CA LYS A 51 -13.76 -5.21 9.03
C LYS A 51 -13.74 -3.68 8.94
N CYS A 52 -12.83 -3.11 8.13
CA CYS A 52 -12.65 -1.67 8.05
C CYS A 52 -13.21 -1.09 6.74
N GLY A 53 -13.33 -1.89 5.68
CA GLY A 53 -13.75 -1.43 4.35
C GLY A 53 -15.26 -1.48 4.10
N SER A 54 -16.12 -1.44 5.13
CA SER A 54 -17.57 -1.31 4.91
C SER A 54 -17.93 0.09 4.40
N THR A 55 -19.11 0.22 3.79
CA THR A 55 -19.60 1.52 3.27
C THR A 55 -19.82 2.55 4.37
N ASP A 56 -20.15 2.10 5.56
CA ASP A 56 -20.35 2.96 6.73
C ASP A 56 -19.04 3.28 7.47
N CYS A 57 -17.91 2.77 6.95
CA CYS A 57 -16.58 2.96 7.49
C CYS A 57 -15.64 3.46 6.38
N HIS A 58 -14.48 2.82 6.23
CA HIS A 58 -13.45 3.27 5.30
C HIS A 58 -13.67 2.86 3.83
N GLY A 59 -14.75 2.19 3.49
CA GLY A 59 -15.11 1.84 2.11
C GLY A 59 -16.18 2.73 1.50
N GLY A 60 -16.68 3.73 2.22
CA GLY A 60 -17.74 4.64 1.79
C GLY A 60 -17.26 6.04 1.41
N PRO A 61 -18.17 6.88 0.92
CA PRO A 61 -17.85 8.25 0.52
C PRO A 61 -17.42 9.13 1.70
N ASP A 62 -17.89 8.83 2.91
CA ASP A 62 -17.61 9.60 4.12
C ASP A 62 -16.38 9.06 4.89
N ALA A 63 -15.58 8.22 4.28
CA ALA A 63 -14.40 7.58 4.89
C ALA A 63 -13.28 8.57 5.29
N GLY A 64 -13.39 9.84 4.93
CA GLY A 64 -12.39 10.85 5.21
C GLY A 64 -11.08 10.57 4.45
N ARG A 65 -9.95 10.84 5.11
CA ARG A 65 -8.62 10.68 4.48
C ARG A 65 -8.19 9.23 4.29
N PHE A 66 -8.71 8.33 5.11
CA PHE A 66 -8.43 6.89 4.99
C PHE A 66 -9.58 6.21 4.28
N GLN A 67 -9.50 6.13 2.98
CA GLN A 67 -10.51 5.47 2.15
C GLN A 67 -9.93 4.21 1.50
N LEU A 68 -10.57 3.07 1.74
CA LEU A 68 -10.23 1.79 1.14
C LEU A 68 -11.04 1.54 -0.12
N ILE A 69 -10.39 1.05 -1.15
CA ILE A 69 -11.07 0.59 -2.36
C ILE A 69 -11.69 -0.77 -2.05
N ARG A 70 -13.02 -0.85 -2.23
CA ARG A 70 -13.80 -2.06 -2.06
C ARG A 70 -14.41 -2.50 -3.39
N SER A 71 -14.43 -3.80 -3.62
CA SER A 71 -15.14 -4.40 -4.74
C SER A 71 -15.65 -5.78 -4.35
N THR A 72 -16.72 -6.23 -4.98
CA THR A 72 -17.23 -7.60 -4.86
C THR A 72 -16.23 -8.64 -5.37
N ARG A 73 -15.34 -8.23 -6.27
CA ARG A 73 -14.25 -9.07 -6.81
C ARG A 73 -12.93 -8.46 -6.42
N LEU A 74 -12.35 -8.95 -5.32
CA LEU A 74 -11.00 -8.57 -4.91
C LEU A 74 -9.98 -9.11 -5.93
N ASN A 75 -9.21 -8.23 -6.50
CA ASN A 75 -8.12 -8.54 -7.42
C ASN A 75 -6.83 -7.84 -6.99
N ASP A 76 -5.72 -8.19 -7.63
CA ASP A 76 -4.41 -7.66 -7.20
C ASP A 76 -4.27 -6.15 -7.42
N ARG A 77 -4.98 -5.59 -8.40
CA ARG A 77 -5.02 -4.13 -8.58
C ARG A 77 -5.62 -3.43 -7.35
N ILE A 78 -6.75 -3.92 -6.83
CA ILE A 78 -7.38 -3.38 -5.62
C ILE A 78 -6.46 -3.56 -4.41
N ARG A 79 -5.87 -4.74 -4.25
CA ARG A 79 -4.94 -5.03 -3.15
C ARG A 79 -3.72 -4.11 -3.19
N THR A 80 -3.12 -3.94 -4.36
CA THR A 80 -1.99 -3.03 -4.55
C THR A 80 -2.38 -1.59 -4.26
N SER A 81 -3.54 -1.14 -4.74
CA SER A 81 -4.02 0.22 -4.46
C SER A 81 -4.22 0.45 -2.96
N ASN A 82 -4.84 -0.50 -2.26
CA ASN A 82 -5.03 -0.40 -0.81
C ASN A 82 -3.69 -0.46 -0.05
N LEU A 83 -2.72 -1.25 -0.52
CA LEU A 83 -1.37 -1.25 0.05
C LEU A 83 -0.69 0.12 -0.11
N LEU A 84 -0.78 0.73 -1.29
CA LEU A 84 -0.21 2.06 -1.54
C LEU A 84 -0.90 3.16 -0.72
N ILE A 85 -2.22 3.06 -0.51
CA ILE A 85 -2.96 3.96 0.39
C ILE A 85 -2.40 3.84 1.81
N LEU A 86 -2.26 2.63 2.34
CA LEU A 86 -1.70 2.40 3.67
C LEU A 86 -0.26 2.93 3.78
N ASP A 87 0.54 2.71 2.75
CA ASP A 87 1.94 3.10 2.73
C ASP A 87 2.15 4.61 2.71
N ALA A 88 1.31 5.32 1.96
CA ALA A 88 1.41 6.76 1.78
C ALA A 88 0.73 7.57 2.90
N LEU A 89 -0.22 6.97 3.63
CA LEU A 89 -1.08 7.71 4.54
C LEU A 89 -0.40 7.97 5.88
N THR A 90 -0.50 9.22 6.30
CA THR A 90 -0.15 9.68 7.65
C THR A 90 -1.38 10.35 8.26
N LEU A 91 -1.76 9.94 9.46
CA LEU A 91 -2.85 10.52 10.24
C LEU A 91 -2.27 11.17 11.50
N GLU A 92 -2.59 12.44 11.73
CA GLU A 92 -2.12 13.18 12.91
C GLU A 92 -0.59 13.08 13.13
N GLY A 93 0.17 13.12 12.03
CA GLY A 93 1.63 12.99 12.06
C GLY A 93 2.16 11.57 12.25
N GLN A 94 1.27 10.57 12.35
CA GLN A 94 1.64 9.17 12.54
C GLN A 94 1.43 8.36 11.26
N PRO A 95 2.40 7.56 10.82
CA PRO A 95 2.26 6.74 9.63
C PRO A 95 1.23 5.63 9.84
N MET A 96 0.49 5.29 8.80
CA MET A 96 -0.38 4.11 8.83
C MET A 96 0.43 2.83 9.00
N ILE A 97 1.58 2.74 8.36
CA ILE A 97 2.55 1.65 8.53
C ILE A 97 3.83 2.24 9.09
N ASP A 98 4.17 1.90 10.32
CA ASP A 98 5.45 2.24 10.92
C ASP A 98 6.45 1.12 10.63
N TRP A 99 7.43 1.44 9.79
CA TRP A 99 8.47 0.50 9.37
C TRP A 99 9.56 0.32 10.43
N THR A 100 9.65 1.23 11.40
CA THR A 100 10.66 1.21 12.47
C THR A 100 10.16 0.41 13.65
N ASP A 101 8.91 0.64 14.04
CA ASP A 101 8.21 -0.13 15.07
C ASP A 101 6.86 -0.60 14.54
N PRO A 102 6.80 -1.76 13.90
CA PRO A 102 5.60 -2.28 13.27
C PRO A 102 4.37 -2.32 14.19
N MET A 103 4.57 -2.59 15.48
CA MET A 103 3.48 -2.62 16.44
C MET A 103 2.86 -1.23 16.68
N GLN A 104 3.63 -0.16 16.51
CA GLN A 104 3.16 1.23 16.63
C GLN A 104 2.48 1.75 15.35
N SER A 105 2.42 0.96 14.28
CA SER A 105 1.64 1.32 13.09
C SER A 105 0.23 1.75 13.47
N THR A 106 -0.22 2.89 12.95
CA THR A 106 -1.60 3.38 13.18
C THR A 106 -2.63 2.32 12.76
N LEU A 107 -2.33 1.59 11.68
CA LEU A 107 -3.12 0.46 11.21
C LEU A 107 -3.38 -0.59 12.32
N ILE A 108 -2.36 -0.99 13.05
CA ILE A 108 -2.46 -1.98 14.14
C ILE A 108 -3.13 -1.34 15.35
N GLN A 109 -2.68 -0.16 15.75
CA GLN A 109 -3.19 0.52 16.94
C GLN A 109 -4.70 0.80 16.85
N TYR A 110 -5.16 1.26 15.69
CA TYR A 110 -6.59 1.53 15.46
C TYR A 110 -7.42 0.25 15.33
N ALA A 111 -6.83 -0.87 14.99
CA ALA A 111 -7.52 -2.15 14.89
C ALA A 111 -7.63 -2.91 16.22
N LEU A 112 -6.84 -2.54 17.23
CA LEU A 112 -6.85 -3.15 18.56
C LEU A 112 -8.02 -2.65 19.43
N PRO A 113 -8.44 -3.43 20.45
CA PRO A 113 -9.35 -2.93 21.47
C PRO A 113 -8.78 -1.68 22.15
N ALA A 114 -9.62 -0.67 22.39
CA ALA A 114 -9.18 0.62 22.93
C ALA A 114 -8.32 0.53 24.20
N LYS A 115 -8.64 -0.41 25.10
CA LYS A 115 -7.87 -0.64 26.34
C LYS A 115 -6.48 -1.24 26.11
N GLN A 116 -6.18 -1.72 24.91
CA GLN A 116 -4.93 -2.41 24.58
C GLN A 116 -4.13 -1.65 23.51
N ALA A 117 -4.68 -0.58 22.98
CA ALA A 117 -4.04 0.30 22.02
C ALA A 117 -3.37 1.47 22.74
N SER A 118 -2.15 1.82 22.37
CA SER A 118 -1.50 3.06 22.84
C SER A 118 -2.15 4.31 22.19
N ARG A 119 -2.71 4.13 20.99
CA ARG A 119 -3.50 5.13 20.24
C ARG A 119 -4.76 4.44 19.75
N PRO A 120 -5.87 4.53 20.51
CA PRO A 120 -7.10 3.86 20.13
C PRO A 120 -7.75 4.53 18.92
N HIS A 121 -8.50 3.75 18.15
CA HIS A 121 -9.38 4.28 17.10
C HIS A 121 -10.34 5.32 17.69
N PRO A 122 -10.58 6.45 17.00
CA PRO A 122 -11.61 7.41 17.41
C PRO A 122 -12.95 6.72 17.67
N SER A 123 -13.69 7.22 18.65
CA SER A 123 -14.99 6.64 19.01
C SER A 123 -16.00 6.86 17.89
N VAL A 124 -16.48 5.77 17.31
CA VAL A 124 -17.50 5.77 16.24
C VAL A 124 -18.57 4.76 16.61
N VAL A 125 -19.83 5.12 16.41
CA VAL A 125 -20.97 4.23 16.68
C VAL A 125 -20.85 2.97 15.81
N GLY A 126 -20.98 1.81 16.45
CA GLY A 126 -20.89 0.51 15.76
C GLY A 126 -19.47 0.01 15.48
N TRP A 127 -18.43 0.81 15.75
CA TRP A 127 -17.07 0.34 15.59
C TRP A 127 -16.76 -0.84 16.52
N ARG A 128 -16.03 -1.83 15.97
CA ARG A 128 -15.53 -2.98 16.73
C ARG A 128 -14.07 -3.24 16.34
N PRO A 129 -13.21 -3.63 17.30
CA PRO A 129 -11.82 -3.94 17.00
C PRO A 129 -11.72 -5.09 15.99
N ALA A 130 -10.88 -4.91 14.99
CA ALA A 130 -10.61 -5.93 13.98
C ALA A 130 -9.61 -6.98 14.50
N LEU A 131 -8.73 -6.57 15.39
CA LEU A 131 -7.72 -7.41 16.05
C LEU A 131 -8.13 -7.67 17.50
N LYS A 132 -7.86 -8.88 18.01
CA LYS A 132 -8.31 -9.29 19.35
C LYS A 132 -7.40 -8.78 20.47
N SER A 133 -6.10 -8.81 20.23
CA SER A 133 -5.08 -8.37 21.19
C SER A 133 -3.72 -8.21 20.50
N PRO A 134 -2.74 -7.51 21.11
CA PRO A 134 -1.38 -7.40 20.57
C PRO A 134 -0.71 -8.76 20.29
N LYS A 135 -1.03 -9.76 21.10
CA LYS A 135 -0.45 -11.12 21.00
C LYS A 135 -1.32 -12.09 20.19
N SER A 136 -2.44 -11.65 19.62
CA SER A 136 -3.29 -12.56 18.83
C SER A 136 -2.57 -12.99 17.54
N PRO A 137 -2.84 -14.21 17.03
CA PRO A 137 -2.20 -14.71 15.80
C PRO A 137 -2.33 -13.75 14.63
N THR A 138 -3.48 -13.11 14.46
CA THR A 138 -3.73 -12.15 13.38
C THR A 138 -2.86 -10.89 13.54
N THR A 139 -2.75 -10.35 14.75
CA THR A 139 -1.88 -9.19 15.02
C THR A 139 -0.42 -9.55 14.74
N MET A 140 0.03 -10.69 15.25
CA MET A 140 1.40 -11.19 15.02
C MET A 140 1.68 -11.40 13.50
N ALA A 141 0.71 -11.92 12.76
CA ALA A 141 0.86 -12.09 11.31
C ALA A 141 0.94 -10.74 10.59
N THR A 142 0.16 -9.74 11.03
CA THR A 142 0.22 -8.37 10.51
C THR A 142 1.59 -7.73 10.80
N THR A 143 2.10 -7.85 12.01
CA THR A 143 3.42 -7.35 12.40
C THR A 143 4.53 -8.01 11.56
N ARG A 144 4.51 -9.33 11.42
CA ARG A 144 5.47 -10.07 10.57
C ARG A 144 5.40 -9.68 9.10
N TRP A 145 4.22 -9.34 8.61
CA TRP A 145 4.10 -8.81 7.25
C TRP A 145 4.87 -7.48 7.12
N ILE A 146 4.65 -6.52 8.03
CA ILE A 146 5.38 -5.25 8.03
C ILE A 146 6.89 -5.49 8.15
N GLU A 147 7.33 -6.32 9.09
CA GLU A 147 8.73 -6.71 9.25
C GLU A 147 9.33 -7.33 7.98
N SER A 148 8.56 -8.12 7.25
CA SER A 148 9.03 -8.73 6.00
C SER A 148 9.32 -7.72 4.91
N MET A 149 8.58 -6.59 4.89
CA MET A 149 8.84 -5.48 3.99
C MET A 149 10.08 -4.66 4.42
N MET A 150 10.36 -4.55 5.72
CA MET A 150 11.58 -3.89 6.23
C MET A 150 12.87 -4.61 5.80
N ARG A 151 12.85 -5.95 5.72
CA ARG A 151 13.99 -6.77 5.31
C ARG A 151 14.37 -6.60 3.82
N SER A 152 13.44 -6.07 3.04
CA SER A 152 13.70 -5.67 1.66
C SER A 152 13.86 -4.14 1.64
N PRO A 153 15.08 -3.60 1.78
CA PRO A 153 15.28 -2.17 1.79
C PRO A 153 14.65 -1.59 0.52
N ARG A 154 13.77 -0.61 0.70
CA ARG A 154 13.16 0.09 -0.42
C ARG A 154 14.28 0.77 -1.20
N PRO A 155 14.42 0.48 -2.49
CA PRO A 155 15.29 1.28 -3.28
C PRO A 155 14.78 2.72 -3.21
N THR A 156 15.65 3.65 -2.81
CA THR A 156 15.38 5.09 -2.92
C THR A 156 15.36 5.42 -4.41
N TYR A 157 14.18 5.37 -5.01
CA TYR A 157 14.02 5.87 -6.37
C TYR A 157 14.13 7.39 -6.33
N PRO A 158 14.93 8.00 -7.19
CA PRO A 158 14.90 9.44 -7.34
C PRO A 158 13.47 9.86 -7.71
N VAL A 159 12.94 10.86 -7.00
CA VAL A 159 11.62 11.41 -7.33
C VAL A 159 11.67 11.91 -8.78
N GLU A 160 10.89 11.30 -9.65
CA GLU A 160 10.81 11.76 -11.03
C GLU A 160 10.10 13.11 -11.06
N PRO A 161 10.59 14.08 -11.83
CA PRO A 161 9.87 15.32 -12.02
C PRO A 161 8.48 15.01 -12.60
N PRO A 162 7.44 15.75 -12.21
CA PRO A 162 6.09 15.54 -12.75
C PRO A 162 6.15 15.54 -14.29
N ILE A 163 5.46 14.59 -14.88
CA ILE A 163 5.32 14.52 -16.34
C ILE A 163 4.63 15.82 -16.74
N LYS A 164 5.33 16.66 -17.51
CA LYS A 164 4.66 17.82 -18.11
C LYS A 164 3.50 17.32 -18.94
N ALA A 165 2.30 17.81 -18.64
CA ALA A 165 1.16 17.54 -19.50
C ALA A 165 1.53 17.86 -20.95
N PRO A 166 1.09 17.05 -21.94
CA PRO A 166 1.31 17.39 -23.33
C PRO A 166 0.81 18.81 -23.53
N THR A 167 1.69 19.67 -24.04
CA THR A 167 1.27 21.02 -24.47
C THR A 167 0.14 20.81 -25.48
N GLU A 168 -1.02 21.37 -25.21
CA GLU A 168 -2.15 21.32 -26.13
C GLU A 168 -1.64 21.70 -27.52
N THR A 169 -1.78 20.78 -28.46
CA THR A 169 -1.47 21.05 -29.84
C THR A 169 -2.39 22.20 -30.29
N PRO A 170 -1.88 23.27 -30.91
CA PRO A 170 -2.71 24.39 -31.36
C PRO A 170 -3.84 23.84 -32.19
N GLU A 171 -5.08 24.22 -31.88
CA GLU A 171 -6.25 23.87 -32.69
C GLU A 171 -5.99 24.19 -34.14
N THR A 172 -6.11 23.18 -34.99
CA THR A 172 -6.10 23.36 -36.43
C THR A 172 -7.23 24.32 -36.80
N PRO A 173 -6.97 25.44 -37.51
CA PRO A 173 -8.02 26.38 -37.89
C PRO A 173 -9.10 25.64 -38.67
N ARG A 174 -10.35 25.74 -38.22
CA ARG A 174 -11.49 25.23 -38.99
C ARG A 174 -11.60 26.03 -40.27
N LEU A 175 -11.45 25.37 -41.42
CA LEU A 175 -11.76 25.97 -42.71
C LEU A 175 -13.23 26.40 -42.75
N PRO A 176 -13.53 27.61 -43.17
CA PRO A 176 -14.91 28.05 -43.34
C PRO A 176 -15.57 27.24 -44.46
N ARG A 177 -16.85 26.88 -44.25
CA ARG A 177 -17.70 26.21 -45.25
C ARG A 177 -18.07 27.16 -46.38
#